data_5d0ad3ed1dfa58e2311d925d2e940bfe
#
_entry.id   5d0ad3ed1dfa58e2311d925d2e940bfe
#
_cell.length_a   1.000
_cell.length_b   1.000
_cell.length_c   1.000
_cell.angle_alpha   90.00
_cell.angle_beta   90.00
_cell.angle_gamma   90.00
#
_symmetry.space_group_name_H-M   'P 1'
#
loop_
_entity.id
_entity.type
_entity.pdbx_description
1 polymer ?
#
loop_
_entity_poly.entity_id
_entity_poly.type
_entity_poly.pdbx_seq_one_letter_code
_entity_poly.pdbx_strand_id
1 'polypeptide(L)'
;MLFRSRYGCALTALVSAEETVDVPSVGGRKPRQLSRQVLSEIIQPRVEEIFTLIARELGRAGFQDEATAGAVVTGGTSLMQGVPELAEAIFDQPVRRGVPLGVSGLAEIVQSPIYATAVGLALHGARARTRVATAAATDVTRVGRLVRRLSGLLDDIF
;
A
#
# COMPACT_ATOMS: atom_id res chain seq x y z
N MET A 1 11.90 1.34 14.82
CA MET A 1 11.55 2.32 13.77
C MET A 1 12.84 2.87 13.20
N LEU A 2 13.02 2.83 11.88
CA LEU A 2 14.26 3.28 11.26
C LEU A 2 14.39 4.80 11.40
N PHE A 3 15.59 5.27 11.69
CA PHE A 3 15.92 6.70 11.86
C PHE A 3 15.39 7.57 10.70
N ARG A 4 15.58 7.12 9.46
CA ARG A 4 15.09 7.80 8.25
C ARG A 4 13.58 8.02 8.24
N SER A 5 12.79 7.06 8.71
CA SER A 5 11.32 7.16 8.71
C SER A 5 10.79 8.14 9.76
N ARG A 6 11.59 8.45 10.78
CA ARG A 6 11.19 9.35 11.87
C ARG A 6 11.60 10.80 11.60
N TYR A 7 12.79 11.01 11.05
CA TYR A 7 13.39 12.33 10.90
C TYR A 7 13.60 12.75 9.44
N GLY A 8 13.44 11.81 8.49
CA GLY A 8 13.60 12.10 7.07
C GLY A 8 12.50 12.98 6.51
N CYS A 9 12.86 13.71 5.47
CA CYS A 9 11.94 14.44 4.62
C CYS A 9 12.30 14.13 3.16
N ALA A 10 11.28 13.93 2.31
CA ALA A 10 11.48 13.65 0.89
C ALA A 10 11.66 14.93 0.05
N LEU A 11 11.41 16.11 0.63
CA LEU A 11 11.60 17.41 0.01
C LEU A 11 12.48 18.28 0.88
N THR A 12 13.68 18.60 0.43
CA THR A 12 14.65 19.43 1.15
C THR A 12 14.08 20.83 1.43
N ALA A 13 13.26 21.36 0.52
CA ALA A 13 12.64 22.67 0.67
C ALA A 13 11.66 22.78 1.87
N LEU A 14 11.20 21.67 2.42
CA LEU A 14 10.32 21.64 3.59
C LEU A 14 11.09 21.60 4.93
N VAL A 15 12.42 21.58 4.89
CA VAL A 15 13.28 21.46 6.08
C VAL A 15 14.03 22.74 6.28
N SER A 16 13.98 23.30 7.52
CA SER A 16 14.80 24.46 7.86
C SER A 16 16.28 24.07 7.98
N ALA A 17 17.16 24.97 7.54
CA ALA A 17 18.60 24.78 7.66
C ALA A 17 19.08 24.66 9.13
N GLU A 18 18.31 25.20 10.06
CA GLU A 18 18.63 25.20 11.50
C GLU A 18 18.16 23.92 12.22
N GLU A 19 17.32 23.09 11.56
CA GLU A 19 16.84 21.87 12.17
C GLU A 19 17.94 20.82 12.30
N THR A 20 18.18 20.36 13.52
CA THR A 20 19.14 19.30 13.83
C THR A 20 18.45 18.07 14.39
N VAL A 21 19.02 16.92 14.15
CA VAL A 21 18.56 15.63 14.67
C VAL A 21 19.71 14.91 15.36
N ASP A 22 19.41 14.31 16.51
CA ASP A 22 20.36 13.50 17.26
C ASP A 22 20.43 12.10 16.64
N VAL A 23 21.55 11.77 16.06
CA VAL A 23 21.81 10.44 15.48
C VAL A 23 22.48 9.58 16.54
N PRO A 24 21.87 8.45 16.93
CA PRO A 24 22.49 7.53 17.85
C PRO A 24 23.78 6.97 17.26
N SER A 25 24.86 7.07 18.01
CA SER A 25 26.17 6.54 17.63
C SER A 25 26.28 5.06 18.00
N VAL A 26 26.97 4.27 17.18
CA VAL A 26 27.26 2.86 17.47
C VAL A 26 28.43 2.77 18.47
N GLY A 27 28.38 1.79 19.38
CA GLY A 27 29.49 1.52 20.31
C GLY A 27 29.56 2.42 21.52
N GLY A 28 28.42 2.93 22.03
CA GLY A 28 28.37 3.69 23.30
C GLY A 28 28.94 5.12 23.20
N ARG A 29 29.20 5.61 22.00
CA ARG A 29 29.60 7.01 21.77
C ARG A 29 28.41 7.95 21.96
N LYS A 30 28.68 9.20 22.34
CA LYS A 30 27.65 10.23 22.44
C LYS A 30 26.93 10.41 21.08
N PRO A 31 25.60 10.67 21.11
CA PRO A 31 24.85 11.01 19.90
C PRO A 31 25.52 12.17 19.15
N ARG A 32 25.44 12.12 17.82
CA ARG A 32 25.92 13.21 16.97
C ARG A 32 24.72 14.03 16.51
N GLN A 33 24.84 15.33 16.56
CA GLN A 33 23.89 16.22 15.91
C GLN A 33 24.23 16.32 14.41
N LEU A 34 23.24 16.04 13.58
CA LEU A 34 23.31 16.24 12.13
C LEU A 34 22.20 17.19 11.70
N SER A 35 22.48 18.00 10.69
CA SER A 35 21.44 18.81 10.05
C SER A 35 20.40 17.87 9.41
N ARG A 36 19.13 18.14 9.67
CA ARG A 36 18.02 17.44 9.05
C ARG A 36 17.98 17.68 7.54
N GLN A 37 18.45 18.84 7.10
CA GLN A 37 18.57 19.19 5.69
C GLN A 37 19.52 18.23 4.96
N VAL A 38 20.70 17.95 5.51
CA VAL A 38 21.65 16.97 4.92
C VAL A 38 21.03 15.59 4.80
N LEU A 39 20.23 15.17 5.79
CA LEU A 39 19.50 13.90 5.72
C LEU A 39 18.49 13.92 4.56
N SER A 40 17.78 15.02 4.38
CA SER A 40 16.79 15.18 3.30
C SER A 40 17.45 15.23 1.92
N GLU A 41 18.61 15.87 1.78
CA GLU A 41 19.42 15.88 0.54
C GLU A 41 19.86 14.48 0.10
N ILE A 42 20.03 13.56 1.04
CA ILE A 42 20.31 12.14 0.73
C ILE A 42 19.05 11.37 0.36
N ILE A 43 17.92 11.69 1.01
CA ILE A 43 16.66 10.95 0.83
C ILE A 43 15.94 11.37 -0.45
N GLN A 44 15.86 12.66 -0.72
CA GLN A 44 15.11 13.22 -1.84
C GLN A 44 15.47 12.57 -3.18
N PRO A 45 16.75 12.51 -3.63
CA PRO A 45 17.09 11.91 -4.92
C PRO A 45 16.66 10.45 -5.02
N ARG A 46 16.65 9.74 -3.90
CA ARG A 46 16.28 8.33 -3.85
C ARG A 46 14.77 8.13 -4.02
N VAL A 47 13.97 9.01 -3.44
CA VAL A 47 12.51 8.98 -3.60
C VAL A 47 12.12 9.46 -5.00
N GLU A 48 12.79 10.48 -5.52
CA GLU A 48 12.63 10.95 -6.91
C GLU A 48 12.92 9.84 -7.93
N GLU A 49 14.01 9.11 -7.75
CA GLU A 49 14.35 7.98 -8.62
C GLU A 49 13.24 6.92 -8.63
N ILE A 50 12.72 6.56 -7.44
CA ILE A 50 11.63 5.58 -7.33
C ILE A 50 10.38 6.04 -8.07
N PHE A 51 9.93 7.27 -7.86
CA PHE A 51 8.73 7.78 -8.53
C PHE A 51 8.94 7.98 -10.02
N THR A 52 10.14 8.41 -10.44
CA THR A 52 10.50 8.51 -11.87
C THR A 52 10.48 7.14 -12.56
N LEU A 53 10.97 6.10 -11.90
CA LEU A 53 10.90 4.73 -12.42
C LEU A 53 9.44 4.27 -12.57
N ILE A 54 8.60 4.55 -11.58
CA ILE A 54 7.17 4.22 -11.63
C ILE A 54 6.49 4.99 -12.76
N ALA A 55 6.71 6.28 -12.89
CA ALA A 55 6.15 7.11 -13.97
C ALA A 55 6.52 6.55 -15.35
N ARG A 56 7.78 6.14 -15.52
CA ARG A 56 8.25 5.52 -16.77
C ARG A 56 7.55 4.20 -17.05
N GLU A 57 7.36 3.35 -16.08
CA GLU A 57 6.65 2.07 -16.26
C GLU A 57 5.16 2.28 -16.56
N LEU A 58 4.51 3.27 -15.94
CA LEU A 58 3.13 3.65 -16.28
C LEU A 58 3.02 4.14 -17.73
N GLY A 59 3.97 4.98 -18.18
CA GLY A 59 4.04 5.42 -19.58
C GLY A 59 4.24 4.27 -20.55
N ARG A 60 5.14 3.31 -20.25
CA ARG A 60 5.35 2.12 -21.08
C ARG A 60 4.14 1.22 -21.16
N ALA A 61 3.37 1.13 -20.07
CA ALA A 61 2.16 0.34 -20.02
C ALA A 61 0.93 1.04 -20.64
N GLY A 62 1.06 2.30 -21.07
CA GLY A 62 -0.01 3.08 -21.71
C GLY A 62 -1.07 3.61 -20.73
N PHE A 63 -0.80 3.59 -19.43
CA PHE A 63 -1.75 4.04 -18.39
C PHE A 63 -1.58 5.52 -17.98
N GLN A 64 -0.66 6.24 -18.59
CA GLN A 64 -0.35 7.62 -18.19
C GLN A 64 -1.56 8.54 -18.35
N ASP A 65 -2.31 8.39 -19.44
CA ASP A 65 -3.48 9.20 -19.73
C ASP A 65 -4.77 8.70 -19.03
N GLU A 66 -4.77 7.46 -18.56
CA GLU A 66 -5.93 6.87 -17.88
C GLU A 66 -5.97 7.21 -16.37
N ALA A 67 -4.85 7.56 -15.79
CA ALA A 67 -4.71 7.84 -14.36
C ALA A 67 -5.14 9.26 -13.95
N THR A 68 -6.09 9.87 -14.66
CA THR A 68 -6.55 11.26 -14.45
C THR A 68 -7.13 11.53 -13.07
N ALA A 69 -7.56 10.51 -12.36
CA ALA A 69 -8.10 10.64 -10.99
C ALA A 69 -7.03 10.88 -9.91
N GLY A 70 -5.75 10.84 -10.29
CA GLY A 70 -4.62 10.98 -9.39
C GLY A 70 -4.09 9.66 -8.84
N ALA A 71 -3.05 9.74 -7.99
CA ALA A 71 -2.39 8.60 -7.41
C ALA A 71 -2.61 8.49 -5.89
N VAL A 72 -2.49 7.27 -5.39
CA VAL A 72 -2.57 7.00 -3.95
C VAL A 72 -1.28 6.33 -3.51
N VAL A 73 -0.54 6.98 -2.61
CA VAL A 73 0.66 6.41 -1.99
C VAL A 73 0.33 5.82 -0.63
N THR A 74 0.83 4.63 -0.33
CA THR A 74 0.58 3.95 0.94
C THR A 74 1.83 3.20 1.42
N GLY A 75 1.73 2.56 2.58
CA GLY A 75 2.89 1.92 3.22
C GLY A 75 3.64 2.86 4.16
N GLY A 76 4.58 2.34 4.91
CA GLY A 76 5.28 3.09 5.96
C GLY A 76 6.05 4.31 5.46
N THR A 77 6.63 4.23 4.27
CA THR A 77 7.39 5.35 3.67
C THR A 77 6.49 6.52 3.28
N SER A 78 5.22 6.28 2.96
CA SER A 78 4.27 7.35 2.64
C SER A 78 4.01 8.32 3.80
N LEU A 79 4.35 7.92 5.03
CA LEU A 79 4.26 8.76 6.23
C LEU A 79 5.39 9.79 6.33
N MET A 80 6.45 9.63 5.56
CA MET A 80 7.54 10.59 5.53
C MET A 80 7.04 11.93 4.97
N GLN A 81 7.48 13.01 5.59
CA GLN A 81 7.15 14.37 5.15
C GLN A 81 7.64 14.59 3.71
N GLY A 82 6.84 15.25 2.89
CA GLY A 82 7.21 15.60 1.52
C GLY A 82 7.01 14.49 0.48
N VAL A 83 6.61 13.27 0.88
CA VAL A 83 6.42 12.16 -0.09
C VAL A 83 5.24 12.37 -1.03
N PRO A 84 4.04 12.76 -0.59
CA PRO A 84 2.95 13.05 -1.51
C PRO A 84 3.28 14.22 -2.44
N GLU A 85 3.83 15.29 -1.91
CA GLU A 85 4.16 16.52 -2.63
C GLU A 85 5.23 16.25 -3.71
N LEU A 86 6.23 15.44 -3.40
CA LEU A 86 7.24 15.03 -4.38
C LEU A 86 6.64 14.12 -5.46
N ALA A 87 5.75 13.22 -5.08
CA ALA A 87 5.04 12.36 -6.03
C ALA A 87 4.13 13.18 -6.97
N GLU A 88 3.43 14.21 -6.46
CA GLU A 88 2.65 15.14 -7.26
C GLU A 88 3.50 15.85 -8.30
N ALA A 89 4.66 16.33 -7.89
CA ALA A 89 5.59 17.01 -8.80
C ALA A 89 6.13 16.11 -9.93
N ILE A 90 6.28 14.81 -9.68
CA ILE A 90 6.81 13.84 -10.66
C ILE A 90 5.72 13.28 -11.57
N PHE A 91 4.54 12.99 -11.01
CA PHE A 91 3.42 12.42 -11.78
C PHE A 91 2.57 13.48 -12.49
N ASP A 92 2.75 14.76 -12.15
CA ASP A 92 1.91 15.87 -12.62
C ASP A 92 0.40 15.61 -12.38
N GLN A 93 0.10 15.01 -11.22
CA GLN A 93 -1.26 14.60 -10.84
C GLN A 93 -1.44 14.67 -9.33
N PRO A 94 -2.68 14.88 -8.83
CA PRO A 94 -2.94 14.90 -7.39
C PRO A 94 -2.54 13.58 -6.72
N VAL A 95 -1.84 13.67 -5.59
CA VAL A 95 -1.43 12.49 -4.84
C VAL A 95 -1.90 12.58 -3.39
N ARG A 96 -2.53 11.54 -2.90
CA ARG A 96 -2.95 11.43 -1.50
C ARG A 96 -2.37 10.21 -0.81
N ARG A 97 -2.29 10.27 0.51
CA ARG A 97 -1.99 9.10 1.32
C ARG A 97 -3.20 8.19 1.41
N GLY A 98 -2.98 6.90 1.21
CA GLY A 98 -3.99 5.85 1.38
C GLY A 98 -3.84 5.15 2.73
N VAL A 99 -4.97 4.87 3.34
CA VAL A 99 -5.08 4.06 4.56
C VAL A 99 -5.90 2.81 4.27
N PRO A 100 -5.72 1.72 5.01
CA PRO A 100 -6.57 0.53 4.88
C PRO A 100 -8.03 0.86 5.17
N LEU A 101 -8.92 0.34 4.35
CA LEU A 101 -10.37 0.49 4.47
C LEU A 101 -11.05 -0.89 4.54
N GLY A 102 -12.28 -0.93 5.01
CA GLY A 102 -13.11 -2.15 5.03
C GLY A 102 -12.74 -3.13 6.16
N VAL A 103 -12.15 -2.64 7.23
CA VAL A 103 -11.85 -3.42 8.44
C VAL A 103 -12.66 -2.84 9.59
N SER A 104 -13.31 -3.71 10.36
CA SER A 104 -14.04 -3.38 11.59
C SER A 104 -13.31 -3.92 12.83
N GLY A 105 -13.70 -3.47 14.01
CA GLY A 105 -13.08 -3.87 15.27
C GLY A 105 -11.91 -2.95 15.66
N LEU A 106 -10.68 -3.41 15.56
CA LEU A 106 -9.47 -2.62 15.85
C LEU A 106 -9.12 -1.59 14.74
N ALA A 107 -10.15 -1.01 14.11
CA ALA A 107 -10.00 -0.13 12.95
C ALA A 107 -9.03 1.02 13.21
N GLU A 108 -9.09 1.67 14.38
CA GLU A 108 -8.22 2.80 14.72
C GLU A 108 -6.72 2.44 14.72
N ILE A 109 -6.38 1.20 15.11
CA ILE A 109 -4.99 0.74 15.14
C ILE A 109 -4.49 0.46 13.73
N VAL A 110 -5.32 -0.15 12.88
CA VAL A 110 -4.92 -0.61 11.55
C VAL A 110 -5.13 0.42 10.44
N GLN A 111 -5.74 1.57 10.71
CA GLN A 111 -5.94 2.66 9.74
C GLN A 111 -4.66 3.46 9.43
N SER A 112 -3.50 2.98 9.81
CA SER A 112 -2.24 3.57 9.39
C SER A 112 -1.77 2.97 8.05
N PRO A 113 -1.17 3.77 7.15
CA PRO A 113 -0.57 3.28 5.91
C PRO A 113 0.43 2.14 6.11
N ILE A 114 1.06 2.04 7.28
CA ILE A 114 2.02 0.98 7.63
C ILE A 114 1.39 -0.42 7.49
N TYR A 115 0.11 -0.54 7.79
CA TYR A 115 -0.60 -1.82 7.80
C TYR A 115 -1.28 -2.16 6.47
N ALA A 116 -1.16 -1.30 5.45
CA ALA A 116 -1.87 -1.47 4.18
C ALA A 116 -1.64 -2.84 3.53
N THR A 117 -0.40 -3.31 3.50
CA THR A 117 -0.07 -4.63 2.94
C THR A 117 -0.67 -5.77 3.76
N ALA A 118 -0.53 -5.74 5.09
CA ALA A 118 -1.04 -6.79 5.96
C ALA A 118 -2.58 -6.89 5.90
N VAL A 119 -3.26 -5.75 5.98
CA VAL A 119 -4.72 -5.67 5.85
C VAL A 119 -5.17 -6.12 4.47
N GLY A 120 -4.49 -5.68 3.41
CA GLY A 120 -4.79 -6.08 2.03
C GLY A 120 -4.68 -7.60 1.82
N LEU A 121 -3.64 -8.23 2.35
CA LEU A 121 -3.45 -9.69 2.29
C LEU A 121 -4.54 -10.43 3.08
N ALA A 122 -4.89 -9.96 4.27
CA ALA A 122 -5.96 -10.55 5.07
C ALA A 122 -7.32 -10.47 4.36
N LEU A 123 -7.68 -9.32 3.81
CA LEU A 123 -8.91 -9.13 3.04
C LEU A 123 -8.92 -9.96 1.76
N HIS A 124 -7.79 -10.05 1.05
CA HIS A 124 -7.68 -10.90 -0.14
C HIS A 124 -7.87 -12.37 0.20
N GLY A 125 -7.21 -12.86 1.25
CA GLY A 125 -7.36 -14.24 1.72
C GLY A 125 -8.78 -14.57 2.17
N ALA A 126 -9.45 -13.68 2.89
CA ALA A 126 -10.85 -13.84 3.28
C ALA A 126 -11.76 -13.95 2.06
N ARG A 127 -11.61 -13.07 1.06
CA ARG A 127 -12.38 -13.11 -0.18
C ARG A 127 -12.11 -14.36 -1.01
N ALA A 128 -10.87 -14.83 -1.08
CA ALA A 128 -10.51 -16.05 -1.80
C ALA A 128 -11.18 -17.27 -1.16
N ARG A 129 -11.16 -17.38 0.18
CA ARG A 129 -11.83 -18.46 0.92
C ARG A 129 -13.35 -18.47 0.67
N THR A 130 -13.99 -17.31 0.68
CA THR A 130 -15.42 -17.18 0.39
C THR A 130 -15.75 -17.64 -1.03
N ARG A 131 -14.93 -17.28 -2.03
CA ARG A 131 -15.11 -17.73 -3.42
C ARG A 131 -15.01 -19.24 -3.56
N VAL A 132 -14.02 -19.88 -2.91
CA VAL A 132 -13.86 -21.33 -2.93
C VAL A 132 -15.05 -22.03 -2.26
N ALA A 133 -15.49 -21.54 -1.11
CA ALA A 133 -16.65 -22.09 -0.41
C ALA A 133 -17.95 -21.97 -1.25
N THR A 134 -18.14 -20.82 -1.93
CA THR A 134 -19.31 -20.60 -2.80
C THR A 134 -19.26 -21.49 -4.03
N ALA A 135 -18.09 -21.68 -4.65
CA ALA A 135 -17.93 -22.58 -5.80
C ALA A 135 -18.21 -24.03 -5.42
N ALA A 136 -17.68 -24.50 -4.29
CA ALA A 136 -17.96 -25.85 -3.78
C ALA A 136 -19.44 -26.07 -3.46
N ALA A 137 -20.11 -25.09 -2.84
CA ALA A 137 -21.56 -25.16 -2.56
C ALA A 137 -22.39 -25.19 -3.85
N THR A 138 -21.95 -24.50 -4.91
CA THR A 138 -22.65 -24.48 -6.20
C THR A 138 -22.52 -25.82 -6.94
N ASP A 139 -21.36 -26.48 -6.83
CA ASP A 139 -21.15 -27.80 -7.43
C ASP A 139 -21.99 -28.89 -6.74
N VAL A 140 -22.04 -28.89 -5.42
CA VAL A 140 -22.86 -29.81 -4.65
C VAL A 140 -24.35 -29.67 -5.00
N THR A 141 -24.82 -28.43 -5.19
CA THR A 141 -26.24 -28.20 -5.58
C THR A 141 -26.52 -28.55 -7.04
N ARG A 142 -25.53 -28.51 -7.94
CA ARG A 142 -25.68 -29.00 -9.33
C ARG A 142 -25.76 -30.51 -9.39
N VAL A 143 -24.87 -31.19 -8.67
CA VAL A 143 -24.88 -32.66 -8.59
C VAL A 143 -26.16 -33.15 -7.91
N GLY A 144 -26.60 -32.54 -6.82
CA GLY A 144 -27.87 -32.89 -6.15
C GLY A 144 -29.11 -32.71 -7.04
N ARG A 145 -29.12 -31.70 -7.92
CA ARG A 145 -30.20 -31.53 -8.91
C ARG A 145 -30.17 -32.59 -10.01
N LEU A 146 -28.98 -33.01 -10.45
CA LEU A 146 -28.83 -34.04 -11.45
C LEU A 146 -29.28 -35.41 -10.91
N VAL A 147 -28.85 -35.74 -9.68
CA VAL A 147 -29.26 -36.97 -8.99
C VAL A 147 -30.78 -37.03 -8.79
N ARG A 148 -31.40 -35.91 -8.38
CA ARG A 148 -32.85 -35.82 -8.20
C ARG A 148 -33.63 -35.95 -9.52
N ARG A 149 -33.09 -35.48 -10.66
CA ARG A 149 -33.68 -35.66 -11.99
C ARG A 149 -33.55 -37.09 -12.47
N LEU A 150 -32.45 -37.78 -12.18
CA LEU A 150 -32.25 -39.18 -12.53
C LEU A 150 -33.09 -40.14 -11.69
N SER A 151 -33.27 -39.85 -10.38
CA SER A 151 -34.17 -40.67 -9.55
C SER A 151 -35.64 -40.55 -9.99
N GLY A 152 -36.11 -39.33 -10.36
CA GLY A 152 -37.46 -39.16 -10.89
C GLY A 152 -37.70 -39.88 -12.23
N LEU A 153 -36.69 -40.01 -13.07
CA LEU A 153 -36.80 -40.82 -14.31
C LEU A 153 -36.80 -42.33 -14.06
N LEU A 154 -36.23 -42.81 -12.97
CA LEU A 154 -36.23 -44.22 -12.59
C LEU A 154 -37.55 -44.62 -11.94
N ASP A 155 -38.20 -43.71 -11.19
CA ASP A 155 -39.53 -43.99 -10.58
C ASP A 155 -40.67 -44.02 -11.63
N ASP A 156 -40.50 -43.40 -12.81
CA ASP A 156 -41.47 -43.44 -13.92
C ASP A 156 -41.32 -44.69 -14.81
N ILE A 157 -40.32 -45.54 -14.61
CA ILE A 157 -40.03 -46.73 -15.41
C ILE A 157 -40.40 -48.06 -14.68
N PHE A 158 -40.62 -47.98 -13.36
CA PHE A 158 -41.07 -49.13 -12.54
C PHE A 158 -42.40 -48.82 -11.86
#